data_78757bca4cc3b96c3d1e285b766818a9
#
_entry.id   78757bca4cc3b96c3d1e285b766818a9
#
_cell.length_a   1.000
_cell.length_b   1.000
_cell.length_c   1.000
_cell.angle_alpha   90.00
_cell.angle_beta   90.00
_cell.angle_gamma   90.00
#
_symmetry.space_group_name_H-M   'P 1'
#
loop_
_entity.id
_entity.type
_entity.pdbx_description
1 polymer ?
#
loop_
_entity_poly.entity_id
_entity_poly.type
_entity_poly.pdbx_seq_one_letter_code
_entity_poly.pdbx_strand_id
1 'polypeptide(L)'
;MKRILSYALVIVGILILLYPKANEWYENRQQDKLMATWDEASFDVSAEQQAQQQYEQLTDLFNEQSAATETPIQSPTEAATPEATPTEAPKAQKIAPIATIKIDKIKLKLPVVEGATQKNMKSATAHLKETTAIGKVGNTAIAGHRMRSKGRLFNRLGEVEVGDKIVVDTKDESFTYTVYKVSIVDPTDVSVLNYNNKDKLLTLITCDPIVNPTHRLIIHAKI
;
A
#
# COMPACT_ATOMS: atom_id res chain seq x y z
N MET A 1 -35.45 16.32 -30.12
CA MET A 1 -34.90 16.50 -28.78
C MET A 1 -34.96 15.19 -27.93
N LYS A 2 -36.10 14.52 -27.77
CA LYS A 2 -36.23 13.28 -26.95
C LYS A 2 -35.26 12.15 -27.31
N ARG A 3 -35.03 11.89 -28.62
CA ARG A 3 -34.11 10.82 -29.10
C ARG A 3 -32.63 11.15 -28.77
N ILE A 4 -32.20 12.41 -28.84
CA ILE A 4 -30.82 12.82 -28.52
C ILE A 4 -30.60 12.65 -27.02
N LEU A 5 -31.58 13.01 -26.19
CA LEU A 5 -31.49 12.81 -24.73
C LEU A 5 -31.38 11.33 -24.35
N SER A 6 -32.15 10.45 -25.06
CA SER A 6 -32.08 9.01 -24.84
C SER A 6 -30.68 8.44 -25.16
N TYR A 7 -30.06 8.84 -26.29
CA TYR A 7 -28.69 8.42 -26.63
C TYR A 7 -27.67 8.95 -25.63
N ALA A 8 -27.81 10.20 -25.16
CA ALA A 8 -26.93 10.77 -24.16
C ALA A 8 -26.98 9.97 -22.83
N LEU A 9 -28.19 9.59 -22.38
CA LEU A 9 -28.34 8.73 -21.18
C LEU A 9 -27.72 7.35 -21.34
N VAL A 10 -27.84 6.73 -22.51
CA VAL A 10 -27.20 5.44 -22.79
C VAL A 10 -25.67 5.56 -22.75
N ILE A 11 -25.11 6.61 -23.36
CA ILE A 11 -23.65 6.86 -23.35
C ILE A 11 -23.16 7.08 -21.92
N VAL A 12 -23.86 7.90 -21.12
CA VAL A 12 -23.51 8.12 -19.70
C VAL A 12 -23.56 6.81 -18.92
N GLY A 13 -24.58 5.98 -19.13
CA GLY A 13 -24.68 4.66 -18.49
C GLY A 13 -23.50 3.74 -18.84
N ILE A 14 -23.09 3.71 -20.12
CA ILE A 14 -21.92 2.95 -20.56
C ILE A 14 -20.63 3.51 -19.94
N LEU A 15 -20.47 4.82 -19.88
CA LEU A 15 -19.29 5.44 -19.23
C LEU A 15 -19.20 5.11 -17.74
N ILE A 16 -20.34 5.12 -17.02
CA ILE A 16 -20.38 4.72 -15.61
C ILE A 16 -19.99 3.25 -15.43
N LEU A 17 -20.44 2.35 -16.29
CA LEU A 17 -20.09 0.93 -16.26
C LEU A 17 -18.62 0.67 -16.62
N LEU A 18 -18.05 1.48 -17.51
CA LEU A 18 -16.64 1.34 -17.94
C LEU A 18 -15.66 2.00 -16.97
N TYR A 19 -16.13 2.99 -16.18
CA TYR A 19 -15.28 3.76 -15.26
C TYR A 19 -14.45 2.88 -14.30
N PRO A 20 -15.04 1.90 -13.58
CA PRO A 20 -14.25 1.06 -12.67
C PRO A 20 -13.17 0.25 -13.41
N LYS A 21 -13.47 -0.27 -14.59
CA LYS A 21 -12.48 -0.99 -15.42
C LYS A 21 -11.36 -0.09 -15.91
N ALA A 22 -11.69 1.13 -16.33
CA ALA A 22 -10.70 2.12 -16.77
C ALA A 22 -9.81 2.57 -15.63
N ASN A 23 -10.37 2.76 -14.43
CA ASN A 23 -9.61 3.11 -13.24
C ASN A 23 -8.67 1.97 -12.80
N GLU A 24 -9.13 0.72 -12.78
CA GLU A 24 -8.28 -0.45 -12.52
C GLU A 24 -7.12 -0.56 -13.52
N TRP A 25 -7.40 -0.35 -14.80
CA TRP A 25 -6.36 -0.38 -15.84
C TRP A 25 -5.34 0.74 -15.64
N TYR A 26 -5.78 1.96 -15.31
CA TYR A 26 -4.90 3.09 -15.06
C TYR A 26 -3.97 2.83 -13.85
N GLU A 27 -4.50 2.34 -12.75
CA GLU A 27 -3.72 2.03 -11.54
C GLU A 27 -2.74 0.86 -11.75
N ASN A 28 -3.14 -0.18 -12.50
CA ASN A 28 -2.23 -1.26 -12.90
C ASN A 28 -1.07 -0.71 -13.74
N ARG A 29 -1.35 0.19 -14.67
CA ARG A 29 -0.31 0.83 -15.49
C ARG A 29 0.64 1.71 -14.68
N GLN A 30 0.19 2.32 -13.59
CA GLN A 30 1.07 3.04 -12.66
C GLN A 30 1.98 2.06 -11.89
N GLN A 31 1.45 0.92 -11.46
CA GLN A 31 2.24 -0.15 -10.84
C GLN A 31 3.32 -0.68 -11.79
N ASP A 32 2.96 -0.95 -13.06
CA ASP A 32 3.91 -1.41 -14.07
C ASP A 32 5.01 -0.37 -14.36
N LYS A 33 4.66 0.91 -14.38
CA LYS A 33 5.66 1.99 -14.52
C LYS A 33 6.62 2.04 -13.33
N LEU A 34 6.14 1.86 -12.10
CA LEU A 34 7.00 1.80 -10.92
C LEU A 34 7.92 0.58 -10.97
N MET A 35 7.43 -0.55 -11.47
CA MET A 35 8.29 -1.72 -11.70
C MET A 35 9.37 -1.46 -12.77
N ALA A 36 9.04 -0.74 -13.84
CA ALA A 36 10.01 -0.39 -14.89
C ALA A 36 11.07 0.62 -14.41
N THR A 37 10.69 1.56 -13.52
CA THR A 37 11.65 2.53 -12.95
C THR A 37 12.54 1.94 -11.86
N TRP A 38 12.24 0.72 -11.38
CA TRP A 38 13.06 -0.01 -10.42
C TRP A 38 14.50 -0.18 -10.89
N ASP A 39 14.71 -0.40 -12.18
CA ASP A 39 16.02 -0.65 -12.75
C ASP A 39 16.93 0.61 -12.84
N GLU A 40 16.41 1.83 -12.58
CA GLU A 40 17.10 3.10 -12.85
C GLU A 40 17.52 3.95 -11.63
N ALA A 41 17.10 3.68 -10.37
CA ALA A 41 17.26 4.59 -9.24
C ALA A 41 18.27 4.21 -8.12
N SER A 42 18.90 5.17 -7.42
CA SER A 42 19.85 5.03 -6.28
C SER A 42 19.32 5.71 -4.98
N PHE A 43 19.84 5.36 -3.78
CA PHE A 43 19.27 5.61 -2.43
C PHE A 43 19.98 6.55 -1.47
N ASP A 44 19.23 7.04 -0.45
CA ASP A 44 19.73 7.67 0.79
C ASP A 44 18.80 7.38 2.01
N VAL A 45 19.35 7.25 3.23
CA VAL A 45 18.71 6.66 4.43
C VAL A 45 18.82 7.57 5.66
N SER A 46 17.75 7.72 6.46
CA SER A 46 17.79 7.97 7.94
C SER A 46 16.40 8.12 8.62
N ALA A 47 16.21 7.51 9.83
CA ALA A 47 15.48 7.89 11.04
C ALA A 47 14.44 6.90 11.66
N GLU A 48 14.73 6.46 12.88
CA GLU A 48 14.12 5.34 13.63
C GLU A 48 12.94 5.69 14.58
N GLN A 49 12.61 6.98 14.81
CA GLN A 49 11.68 7.39 15.90
C GLN A 49 10.21 7.63 15.50
N GLN A 50 9.82 7.49 14.25
CA GLN A 50 8.45 7.81 13.75
C GLN A 50 7.64 6.58 13.34
N ALA A 51 8.14 5.37 13.50
CA ALA A 51 7.49 4.12 13.06
C ALA A 51 6.11 3.91 13.71
N GLN A 52 5.97 4.23 14.99
CA GLN A 52 4.70 4.09 15.69
C GLN A 52 3.66 5.08 15.18
N GLN A 53 4.03 6.33 14.92
CA GLN A 53 3.12 7.33 14.38
C GLN A 53 2.65 6.98 12.97
N GLN A 54 3.52 6.42 12.12
CA GLN A 54 3.12 5.96 10.79
C GLN A 54 2.21 4.73 10.83
N TYR A 55 2.38 3.84 11.79
CA TYR A 55 1.49 2.71 11.96
C TYR A 55 0.06 3.16 12.35
N GLU A 56 -0.06 4.14 13.24
CA GLU A 56 -1.34 4.76 13.58
C GLU A 56 -1.98 5.44 12.36
N GLN A 57 -1.20 6.17 11.55
CA GLN A 57 -1.66 6.78 10.30
C GLN A 57 -2.09 5.75 9.23
N LEU A 58 -1.57 4.53 9.24
CA LEU A 58 -2.05 3.47 8.34
C LEU A 58 -3.54 3.17 8.53
N THR A 59 -4.05 3.30 9.74
CA THR A 59 -5.47 3.10 10.02
C THR A 59 -6.33 4.10 9.25
N ASP A 60 -5.96 5.37 9.22
CA ASP A 60 -6.66 6.41 8.48
C ASP A 60 -6.54 6.20 6.96
N LEU A 61 -5.35 5.86 6.46
CA LEU A 61 -5.11 5.56 5.05
C LEU A 61 -5.95 4.37 4.54
N PHE A 62 -6.10 3.35 5.35
CA PHE A 62 -6.91 2.18 4.99
C PHE A 62 -8.41 2.47 5.07
N ASN A 63 -8.84 3.31 6.01
CA ASN A 63 -10.24 3.69 6.18
C ASN A 63 -10.74 4.61 5.05
N GLU A 64 -9.94 5.59 4.61
CA GLU A 64 -10.29 6.48 3.50
C GLU A 64 -10.55 5.71 2.19
N GLN A 65 -9.78 4.66 1.92
CA GLN A 65 -10.01 3.85 0.71
C GLN A 65 -11.26 3.00 0.82
N SER A 66 -11.64 2.58 2.01
CA SER A 66 -12.90 1.86 2.24
C SER A 66 -14.12 2.76 2.06
N ALA A 67 -14.04 4.03 2.50
CA ALA A 67 -15.09 5.04 2.38
C ALA A 67 -15.29 5.52 0.93
N ALA A 68 -14.24 5.61 0.13
CA ALA A 68 -14.32 6.05 -1.27
C ALA A 68 -15.14 5.12 -2.18
N THR A 69 -15.52 3.94 -1.70
CA THR A 69 -16.34 2.97 -2.43
C THR A 69 -17.85 3.10 -2.14
N GLU A 70 -18.29 3.92 -1.17
CA GLU A 70 -19.68 3.91 -0.67
C GLU A 70 -20.37 5.28 -0.59
N THR A 71 -19.90 6.37 -1.20
CA THR A 71 -20.56 7.67 -1.03
C THR A 71 -21.37 8.10 -2.26
N PRO A 72 -22.71 8.29 -2.13
CA PRO A 72 -23.47 9.15 -3.02
C PRO A 72 -23.16 10.62 -2.69
N ILE A 73 -22.98 11.37 -3.75
CA ILE A 73 -22.68 12.82 -3.79
C ILE A 73 -23.57 13.63 -2.85
N GLN A 74 -23.00 14.33 -1.88
CA GLN A 74 -23.61 15.49 -1.27
C GLN A 74 -22.68 16.69 -1.40
N SER A 75 -23.26 17.78 -1.92
CA SER A 75 -22.64 19.07 -2.23
C SER A 75 -22.07 19.80 -0.99
N PRO A 76 -21.12 20.71 -1.19
CA PRO A 76 -20.39 21.37 -0.13
C PRO A 76 -21.17 22.52 0.48
N THR A 77 -21.13 22.65 1.80
CA THR A 77 -21.47 23.88 2.52
C THR A 77 -20.17 24.54 2.98
N GLU A 78 -20.07 25.78 2.60
CA GLU A 78 -19.02 26.76 2.81
C GLU A 78 -18.92 27.14 4.28
N ALA A 79 -17.74 27.13 4.90
CA ALA A 79 -17.39 28.06 5.99
C ALA A 79 -15.90 28.08 6.33
N ALA A 80 -15.32 29.28 6.22
CA ALA A 80 -14.28 29.92 7.03
C ALA A 80 -12.82 29.44 6.90
N THR A 81 -12.05 30.26 6.19
CA THR A 81 -10.59 30.43 6.17
C THR A 81 -10.03 30.81 7.54
N PRO A 82 -8.87 30.31 7.90
CA PRO A 82 -7.77 31.13 8.39
C PRO A 82 -6.55 31.05 7.44
N GLU A 83 -6.03 32.20 7.21
CA GLU A 83 -4.87 32.60 6.44
C GLU A 83 -3.61 31.78 6.84
N ALA A 84 -3.09 30.98 5.94
CA ALA A 84 -1.81 30.28 6.11
C ALA A 84 -0.80 30.79 5.09
N THR A 85 0.29 31.30 5.60
CA THR A 85 1.54 31.71 4.96
C THR A 85 1.93 30.75 3.82
N PRO A 86 2.41 31.23 2.65
CA PRO A 86 2.77 30.39 1.53
C PRO A 86 4.04 29.59 1.85
N THR A 87 3.86 28.37 2.29
CA THR A 87 4.92 27.36 2.31
C THR A 87 5.10 26.84 0.88
N GLU A 88 6.30 26.96 0.38
CA GLU A 88 6.76 26.53 -0.94
C GLU A 88 6.18 25.15 -1.32
N ALA A 89 5.49 25.07 -2.45
CA ALA A 89 4.86 23.85 -2.93
C ALA A 89 5.92 22.74 -3.09
N PRO A 90 5.75 21.54 -2.48
CA PRO A 90 6.72 20.47 -2.65
C PRO A 90 6.77 20.07 -4.13
N LYS A 91 7.95 20.18 -4.73
CA LYS A 91 8.24 19.61 -6.05
C LYS A 91 7.71 18.19 -6.09
N ALA A 92 6.89 17.85 -7.06
CA ALA A 92 6.33 16.52 -7.25
C ALA A 92 7.47 15.50 -7.32
N GLN A 93 7.80 14.88 -6.18
CA GLN A 93 8.81 13.84 -6.11
C GLN A 93 8.33 12.66 -6.94
N LYS A 94 9.15 12.25 -7.93
CA LYS A 94 8.93 11.00 -8.65
C LYS A 94 9.01 9.87 -7.63
N ILE A 95 7.92 9.11 -7.50
CA ILE A 95 7.90 7.90 -6.68
C ILE A 95 8.84 6.90 -7.34
N ALA A 96 9.93 6.53 -6.66
CA ALA A 96 10.88 5.52 -7.12
C ALA A 96 10.78 4.28 -6.22
N PRO A 97 10.73 3.06 -6.79
CA PRO A 97 10.78 1.84 -5.99
C PRO A 97 12.14 1.69 -5.30
N ILE A 98 12.11 1.22 -4.06
CA ILE A 98 13.30 0.90 -3.27
C ILE A 98 13.61 -0.59 -3.25
N ALA A 99 12.61 -1.42 -3.50
CA ALA A 99 12.70 -2.86 -3.57
C ALA A 99 11.56 -3.43 -4.41
N THR A 100 11.63 -4.73 -4.70
CA THR A 100 10.48 -5.51 -5.14
C THR A 100 10.24 -6.65 -4.16
N ILE A 101 8.97 -6.93 -3.87
CA ILE A 101 8.56 -8.07 -3.05
C ILE A 101 7.92 -9.14 -3.93
N LYS A 102 8.29 -10.41 -3.72
CA LYS A 102 7.77 -11.57 -4.44
C LYS A 102 7.31 -12.64 -3.47
N ILE A 103 6.15 -13.23 -3.73
CA ILE A 103 5.62 -14.39 -3.00
C ILE A 103 5.05 -15.36 -4.04
N ASP A 104 5.82 -16.40 -4.39
CA ASP A 104 5.53 -17.28 -5.52
C ASP A 104 4.22 -18.05 -5.33
N LYS A 105 3.91 -18.49 -4.10
CA LYS A 105 2.67 -19.19 -3.76
C LYS A 105 1.42 -18.47 -4.25
N ILE A 106 1.40 -17.17 -4.14
CA ILE A 106 0.26 -16.33 -4.53
C ILE A 106 0.52 -15.57 -5.84
N LYS A 107 1.63 -15.87 -6.54
CA LYS A 107 2.06 -15.21 -7.78
C LYS A 107 2.12 -13.68 -7.64
N LEU A 108 2.60 -13.21 -6.49
CA LEU A 108 2.70 -11.80 -6.18
C LEU A 108 4.11 -11.29 -6.56
N LYS A 109 4.16 -10.18 -7.28
CA LYS A 109 5.36 -9.38 -7.52
C LYS A 109 4.95 -7.91 -7.53
N LEU A 110 5.43 -7.14 -6.55
CA LEU A 110 5.03 -5.74 -6.33
C LEU A 110 6.23 -4.85 -6.10
N PRO A 111 6.18 -3.58 -6.53
CA PRO A 111 7.14 -2.58 -6.14
C PRO A 111 6.95 -2.22 -4.67
N VAL A 112 8.05 -1.99 -3.96
CA VAL A 112 8.11 -1.42 -2.62
C VAL A 112 8.66 -0.01 -2.76
N VAL A 113 7.96 0.99 -2.23
CA VAL A 113 8.39 2.38 -2.21
C VAL A 113 8.63 2.84 -0.77
N GLU A 114 9.39 3.93 -0.59
CA GLU A 114 9.66 4.47 0.74
C GLU A 114 8.51 5.33 1.23
N GLY A 115 8.03 5.06 2.46
CA GLY A 115 6.99 5.81 3.16
C GLY A 115 5.55 5.44 2.77
N ALA A 116 4.76 5.09 3.77
CA ALA A 116 3.34 4.75 3.63
C ALA A 116 2.52 6.04 3.53
N THR A 117 2.32 6.55 2.33
CA THR A 117 1.45 7.69 2.03
C THR A 117 0.30 7.25 1.13
N GLN A 118 -0.82 7.99 1.14
CA GLN A 118 -1.95 7.78 0.23
C GLN A 118 -1.50 7.63 -1.23
N LYS A 119 -0.63 8.52 -1.67
CA LYS A 119 -0.12 8.54 -3.04
C LYS A 119 0.68 7.28 -3.36
N ASN A 120 1.58 6.86 -2.46
CA ASN A 120 2.44 5.70 -2.66
C ASN A 120 1.63 4.40 -2.66
N MET A 121 0.71 4.25 -1.71
CA MET A 121 -0.04 3.02 -1.49
C MET A 121 -1.13 2.75 -2.54
N LYS A 122 -1.48 3.72 -3.40
CA LYS A 122 -2.42 3.48 -4.52
C LYS A 122 -1.91 2.45 -5.54
N SER A 123 -0.61 2.40 -5.78
CA SER A 123 -0.01 1.59 -6.86
C SER A 123 1.19 0.75 -6.43
N ALA A 124 1.62 0.84 -5.18
CA ALA A 124 2.76 0.11 -4.63
C ALA A 124 2.49 -0.37 -3.22
N THR A 125 3.33 -1.27 -2.71
CA THR A 125 3.50 -1.48 -1.28
C THR A 125 4.49 -0.47 -0.74
N ALA A 126 4.42 -0.13 0.53
CA ALA A 126 5.23 0.90 1.13
C ALA A 126 6.00 0.38 2.34
N HIS A 127 7.31 0.61 2.36
CA HIS A 127 8.13 0.45 3.55
C HIS A 127 7.77 1.54 4.56
N LEU A 128 7.51 1.15 5.81
CA LEU A 128 7.36 2.10 6.91
C LEU A 128 8.73 2.68 7.22
N LYS A 129 8.95 3.91 6.81
CA LYS A 129 10.26 4.59 6.79
C LYS A 129 11.01 4.55 8.12
N GLU A 130 10.27 4.51 9.21
CA GLU A 130 10.79 4.52 10.57
C GLU A 130 11.08 3.12 11.13
N THR A 131 10.79 2.08 10.36
CA THR A 131 11.19 0.70 10.69
C THR A 131 12.57 0.39 10.13
N THR A 132 13.12 -0.77 10.49
CA THR A 132 14.44 -1.17 10.05
C THR A 132 14.53 -1.28 8.53
N ALA A 133 15.62 -0.80 7.95
CA ALA A 133 15.89 -0.95 6.52
C ALA A 133 15.93 -2.43 6.08
N ILE A 134 15.52 -2.69 4.85
CA ILE A 134 15.43 -4.05 4.29
C ILE A 134 16.76 -4.79 4.44
N GLY A 135 16.69 -6.02 4.97
CA GLY A 135 17.84 -6.92 5.12
C GLY A 135 18.75 -6.60 6.29
N LYS A 136 18.45 -5.62 7.13
CA LYS A 136 19.20 -5.31 8.36
C LYS A 136 18.61 -6.03 9.57
N VAL A 137 19.40 -6.13 10.65
CA VAL A 137 18.92 -6.67 11.93
C VAL A 137 17.88 -5.72 12.50
N GLY A 138 16.72 -6.25 12.88
CA GLY A 138 15.56 -5.50 13.32
C GLY A 138 14.29 -5.99 12.61
N ASN A 139 13.25 -5.17 12.54
CA ASN A 139 11.99 -5.50 11.89
C ASN A 139 11.67 -4.49 10.76
N THR A 140 11.76 -4.95 9.54
CA THR A 140 11.32 -4.20 8.34
C THR A 140 9.83 -4.35 8.18
N ALA A 141 9.06 -3.27 8.21
CA ALA A 141 7.62 -3.33 7.99
C ALA A 141 7.23 -2.81 6.60
N ILE A 142 6.43 -3.60 5.87
CA ILE A 142 5.91 -3.24 4.55
C ILE A 142 4.39 -3.32 4.58
N ALA A 143 3.74 -2.20 4.31
CA ALA A 143 2.29 -2.08 4.25
C ALA A 143 1.76 -2.06 2.81
N GLY A 144 0.55 -2.55 2.61
CA GLY A 144 -0.12 -2.50 1.32
C GLY A 144 -1.63 -2.70 1.45
N HIS A 145 -2.40 -2.08 0.57
CA HIS A 145 -3.84 -2.28 0.55
C HIS A 145 -4.23 -3.71 0.20
N ARG A 146 -5.29 -4.22 0.83
CA ARG A 146 -5.93 -5.49 0.47
C ARG A 146 -7.08 -5.23 -0.49
N MET A 147 -6.75 -5.07 -1.78
CA MET A 147 -7.71 -4.72 -2.80
C MET A 147 -8.75 -5.82 -3.02
N ARG A 148 -9.98 -5.46 -3.45
CA ARG A 148 -11.01 -6.43 -3.85
C ARG A 148 -10.66 -7.11 -5.18
N SER A 149 -9.99 -6.41 -6.08
CA SER A 149 -9.59 -6.93 -7.39
C SER A 149 -8.46 -7.95 -7.26
N LYS A 150 -8.64 -9.13 -7.86
CA LYS A 150 -7.63 -10.21 -7.84
C LYS A 150 -6.30 -9.75 -8.43
N GLY A 151 -5.21 -10.13 -7.77
CA GLY A 151 -3.85 -9.85 -8.24
C GLY A 151 -3.37 -8.43 -7.97
N ARG A 152 -4.18 -7.59 -7.33
CA ARG A 152 -3.76 -6.22 -6.98
C ARG A 152 -3.30 -6.13 -5.55
N LEU A 153 -2.10 -5.53 -5.38
CA LEU A 153 -1.44 -5.31 -4.10
C LEU A 153 -1.54 -6.55 -3.19
N PHE A 154 -1.89 -6.42 -1.93
CA PHE A 154 -1.97 -7.54 -0.98
C PHE A 154 -3.34 -8.26 -0.98
N ASN A 155 -4.11 -8.22 -2.08
CA ASN A 155 -5.39 -8.92 -2.21
C ASN A 155 -5.34 -10.37 -1.71
N ARG A 156 -4.31 -11.13 -2.14
CA ARG A 156 -4.16 -12.56 -1.85
C ARG A 156 -3.26 -12.86 -0.64
N LEU A 157 -2.85 -11.87 0.14
CA LEU A 157 -1.92 -12.06 1.26
C LEU A 157 -2.48 -13.04 2.32
N GLY A 158 -3.81 -13.16 2.43
CA GLY A 158 -4.45 -14.13 3.33
C GLY A 158 -4.26 -15.60 2.96
N GLU A 159 -3.70 -15.90 1.78
CA GLU A 159 -3.37 -17.27 1.35
C GLU A 159 -1.94 -17.68 1.76
N VAL A 160 -1.18 -16.77 2.37
CA VAL A 160 0.19 -17.02 2.85
C VAL A 160 0.13 -17.76 4.19
N GLU A 161 0.97 -18.79 4.32
CA GLU A 161 1.03 -19.66 5.50
C GLU A 161 2.45 -19.71 6.08
N VAL A 162 2.56 -20.22 7.30
CA VAL A 162 3.85 -20.50 7.94
C VAL A 162 4.67 -21.47 7.08
N GLY A 163 5.94 -21.15 6.86
CA GLY A 163 6.85 -21.89 5.98
C GLY A 163 6.98 -21.33 4.57
N ASP A 164 6.04 -20.49 4.11
CA ASP A 164 6.14 -19.84 2.80
C ASP A 164 7.33 -18.90 2.73
N LYS A 165 7.83 -18.70 1.51
CA LYS A 165 8.98 -17.81 1.23
C LYS A 165 8.51 -16.47 0.69
N ILE A 166 9.11 -15.41 1.22
CA ILE A 166 8.96 -14.03 0.75
C ILE A 166 10.33 -13.56 0.30
N VAL A 167 10.46 -13.21 -0.96
CA VAL A 167 11.71 -12.66 -1.51
C VAL A 167 11.56 -11.15 -1.63
N VAL A 168 12.53 -10.42 -1.09
CA VAL A 168 12.63 -8.97 -1.22
C VAL A 168 13.94 -8.66 -1.94
N ASP A 169 13.83 -8.21 -3.19
CA ASP A 169 14.97 -7.81 -4.01
C ASP A 169 15.19 -6.30 -3.85
N THR A 170 16.32 -5.93 -3.33
CA THR A 170 16.86 -4.57 -3.38
C THR A 170 17.78 -4.42 -4.61
N LYS A 171 18.34 -3.23 -4.85
CA LYS A 171 19.29 -3.06 -5.95
C LYS A 171 20.57 -3.86 -5.76
N ASP A 172 20.98 -4.02 -4.51
CA ASP A 172 22.27 -4.59 -4.16
C ASP A 172 22.19 -6.07 -3.83
N GLU A 173 21.10 -6.50 -3.18
CA GLU A 173 20.96 -7.84 -2.61
C GLU A 173 19.53 -8.36 -2.70
N SER A 174 19.39 -9.69 -2.69
CA SER A 174 18.12 -10.41 -2.59
C SER A 174 18.00 -11.09 -1.24
N PHE A 175 16.92 -10.84 -0.52
CA PHE A 175 16.66 -11.39 0.80
C PHE A 175 15.49 -12.37 0.76
N THR A 176 15.71 -13.61 1.21
CA THR A 176 14.65 -14.62 1.29
C THR A 176 14.23 -14.83 2.74
N TYR A 177 13.07 -14.33 3.09
CA TYR A 177 12.45 -14.51 4.41
C TYR A 177 11.55 -15.74 4.42
N THR A 178 11.50 -16.43 5.57
CA THR A 178 10.58 -17.56 5.81
C THR A 178 9.49 -17.11 6.77
N VAL A 179 8.23 -17.27 6.40
CA VAL A 179 7.10 -16.96 7.27
C VAL A 179 7.12 -17.85 8.50
N TYR A 180 7.07 -17.26 9.69
CA TYR A 180 7.03 -18.01 10.96
C TYR A 180 5.74 -17.77 11.76
N LYS A 181 4.98 -16.72 11.45
CA LYS A 181 3.71 -16.40 12.13
C LYS A 181 2.78 -15.63 11.19
N VAL A 182 1.50 -16.00 11.23
CA VAL A 182 0.38 -15.26 10.61
C VAL A 182 -0.59 -14.92 11.73
N SER A 183 -1.04 -13.68 11.82
CA SER A 183 -1.98 -13.23 12.84
C SER A 183 -2.92 -12.16 12.33
N ILE A 184 -4.10 -12.07 12.96
CA ILE A 184 -5.05 -10.98 12.80
C ILE A 184 -5.04 -10.22 14.12
N VAL A 185 -4.87 -8.90 14.05
CA VAL A 185 -4.71 -8.04 15.22
C VAL A 185 -5.58 -6.79 15.08
N ASP A 186 -5.78 -6.09 16.21
CA ASP A 186 -6.43 -4.79 16.18
C ASP A 186 -5.61 -3.75 15.39
N PRO A 187 -6.25 -2.76 14.76
CA PRO A 187 -5.56 -1.72 14.00
C PRO A 187 -4.54 -0.90 14.81
N THR A 188 -4.69 -0.85 16.12
CA THR A 188 -3.85 -0.09 17.05
C THR A 188 -2.76 -0.93 17.71
N ASP A 189 -2.65 -2.23 17.37
CA ASP A 189 -1.64 -3.11 17.95
C ASP A 189 -0.26 -2.89 17.31
N VAL A 190 0.50 -1.96 17.85
CA VAL A 190 1.88 -1.64 17.43
C VAL A 190 2.91 -2.72 17.80
N SER A 191 2.54 -3.70 18.63
CA SER A 191 3.45 -4.78 19.03
C SER A 191 3.95 -5.62 17.86
N VAL A 192 3.24 -5.58 16.72
CA VAL A 192 3.64 -6.23 15.47
C VAL A 192 4.97 -5.70 14.90
N LEU A 193 5.41 -4.51 15.33
CA LEU A 193 6.67 -3.90 14.93
C LEU A 193 7.84 -4.27 15.86
N ASN A 194 7.60 -4.97 16.98
CA ASN A 194 8.64 -5.34 17.92
C ASN A 194 9.70 -6.26 17.28
N TYR A 195 10.94 -6.16 17.77
CA TYR A 195 12.08 -6.98 17.33
C TYR A 195 13.04 -7.30 18.50
N ASN A 196 13.97 -8.20 18.28
CA ASN A 196 14.84 -8.75 19.32
C ASN A 196 16.32 -8.36 19.20
N ASN A 197 16.67 -7.41 18.35
CA ASN A 197 18.05 -6.96 18.07
C ASN A 197 19.03 -8.09 17.59
N LYS A 198 18.51 -9.21 17.10
CA LYS A 198 19.32 -10.34 16.62
C LYS A 198 18.92 -10.79 15.24
N ASP A 199 17.60 -10.93 15.02
CA ASP A 199 17.03 -11.47 13.78
C ASP A 199 16.79 -10.35 12.76
N LYS A 200 16.83 -10.70 11.51
CA LYS A 200 16.35 -9.87 10.41
C LYS A 200 14.89 -10.24 10.14
N LEU A 201 13.97 -9.43 10.63
CA LEU A 201 12.54 -9.67 10.55
C LEU A 201 11.91 -8.87 9.42
N LEU A 202 10.85 -9.44 8.85
CA LEU A 202 9.95 -8.78 7.90
C LEU A 202 8.52 -8.91 8.40
N THR A 203 7.81 -7.80 8.46
CA THR A 203 6.39 -7.75 8.81
C THR A 203 5.60 -7.18 7.64
N LEU A 204 4.70 -7.98 7.05
CA LEU A 204 3.75 -7.48 6.05
C LEU A 204 2.44 -7.15 6.72
N ILE A 205 1.86 -6.00 6.36
CA ILE A 205 0.68 -5.41 7.00
C ILE A 205 -0.37 -5.11 5.95
N THR A 206 -1.59 -5.61 6.14
CA THR A 206 -2.74 -5.28 5.29
C THR A 206 -4.06 -5.34 6.08
N CYS A 207 -5.14 -4.88 5.46
CA CYS A 207 -6.48 -4.91 6.07
C CYS A 207 -7.06 -6.31 6.17
N ASP A 208 -7.89 -6.57 7.18
CA ASP A 208 -8.72 -7.75 7.34
C ASP A 208 -10.07 -7.40 7.98
N PRO A 209 -11.20 -7.95 7.49
CA PRO A 209 -11.36 -8.65 6.20
C PRO A 209 -11.22 -7.71 4.98
N ILE A 210 -11.32 -8.27 3.75
CA ILE A 210 -11.24 -7.46 2.50
C ILE A 210 -12.38 -6.45 2.39
N VAL A 211 -13.55 -6.80 2.92
CA VAL A 211 -14.75 -5.95 2.93
C VAL A 211 -15.01 -5.48 4.34
N ASN A 212 -15.19 -4.17 4.52
CA ASN A 212 -15.39 -3.54 5.82
C ASN A 212 -14.30 -3.96 6.84
N PRO A 213 -13.05 -3.58 6.61
CA PRO A 213 -11.92 -4.04 7.41
C PRO A 213 -12.00 -3.49 8.84
N THR A 214 -11.95 -4.37 9.82
CA THR A 214 -11.95 -4.05 11.25
C THR A 214 -10.62 -4.40 11.94
N HIS A 215 -9.79 -5.19 11.28
CA HIS A 215 -8.52 -5.70 11.81
C HIS A 215 -7.39 -5.52 10.79
N ARG A 216 -6.20 -5.96 11.16
CA ARG A 216 -5.03 -6.08 10.29
C ARG A 216 -4.59 -7.53 10.17
N LEU A 217 -4.38 -7.99 8.95
CA LEU A 217 -3.68 -9.24 8.69
C LEU A 217 -2.17 -8.94 8.69
N ILE A 218 -1.46 -9.68 9.52
CA ILE A 218 -0.02 -9.54 9.72
C ILE A 218 0.67 -10.84 9.35
N ILE A 219 1.70 -10.75 8.49
CA ILE A 219 2.59 -11.84 8.16
C ILE A 219 3.97 -11.52 8.71
N HIS A 220 4.46 -12.33 9.64
CA HIS A 220 5.82 -12.22 10.15
C HIS A 220 6.72 -13.26 9.52
N ALA A 221 7.85 -12.82 8.99
CA ALA A 221 8.86 -13.67 8.37
C ALA A 221 10.26 -13.30 8.86
N LYS A 222 11.22 -14.19 8.70
CA LYS A 222 12.62 -14.00 9.12
C LYS A 222 13.61 -14.71 8.20
N ILE A 223 14.85 -14.22 8.20
CA ILE A 223 16.02 -14.88 7.65
C ILE A 223 16.73 -15.63 8.77
#